data_525dc4033d75354c77eda733f70d81cf
#
_entry.id   525dc4033d75354c77eda733f70d81cf
#
_cell.length_a   1.000
_cell.length_b   1.000
_cell.length_c   1.000
_cell.angle_alpha   90.00
_cell.angle_beta   90.00
_cell.angle_gamma   90.00
#
_symmetry.space_group_name_H-M   'P 1'
#
loop_
_entity.id
_entity.type
_entity.pdbx_description
1 polymer ?
#
loop_
_entity_poly.entity_id
_entity_poly.type
_entity_poly.pdbx_seq_one_letter_code
_entity_poly.pdbx_strand_id
1 'polypeptide(L)'
;IFWFYFASLLGAEQYGEVSYFIAIAGIASTISFLGLGNAVIVYTAKGEKIQPPIFVIGIISSIISVIAVFLIFSQIGVSLYVLGYVIFSLATAEILGKKEYRNYSVYLITQKILMVGFALFFYYFMGLEGVILGIGLSFFPYITRIYKSFKTDKINFSLIKPRVGFIINSYALDLSRTFSGYTDKLIVAPLFGFAILGNY
;
A
#
# COMPACT_ATOMS: atom_id res chain seq x y z
N ILE A 1 4.71 17.97 7.83
CA ILE A 1 6.13 18.40 7.97
C ILE A 1 7.00 17.65 6.96
N PHE A 2 7.02 16.28 6.92
CA PHE A 2 7.87 15.51 6.01
C PHE A 2 7.69 15.90 4.53
N TRP A 3 6.48 15.96 4.02
CA TRP A 3 6.21 16.32 2.63
C TRP A 3 6.62 17.75 2.28
N PHE A 4 6.45 18.70 3.21
CA PHE A 4 6.93 20.08 3.02
C PHE A 4 8.46 20.15 2.93
N TYR A 5 9.17 19.41 3.79
CA TYR A 5 10.61 19.30 3.71
C TYR A 5 11.06 18.70 2.38
N PHE A 6 10.38 17.63 1.93
CA PHE A 6 10.66 16.98 0.66
C PHE A 6 10.38 17.90 -0.53
N ALA A 7 9.27 18.65 -0.52
CA ALA A 7 8.97 19.63 -1.57
C ALA A 7 10.05 20.72 -1.65
N SER A 8 10.54 21.19 -0.50
CA SER A 8 11.65 22.16 -0.43
C SER A 8 12.98 21.58 -0.94
N LEU A 9 13.24 20.29 -0.69
CA LEU A 9 14.46 19.60 -1.10
C LEU A 9 14.49 19.29 -2.60
N LEU A 10 13.37 18.84 -3.17
CA LEU A 10 13.25 18.38 -4.55
C LEU A 10 12.94 19.51 -5.54
N GLY A 11 12.27 20.57 -5.08
CA GLY A 11 11.65 21.55 -5.96
C GLY A 11 10.34 21.03 -6.56
N ALA A 12 9.58 21.95 -7.20
CA ALA A 12 8.21 21.66 -7.63
C ALA A 12 8.12 20.53 -8.66
N GLU A 13 9.02 20.49 -9.66
CA GLU A 13 8.97 19.51 -10.74
C GLU A 13 9.21 18.09 -10.23
N GLN A 14 10.29 17.87 -9.49
CA GLN A 14 10.63 16.55 -8.96
C GLN A 14 9.64 16.08 -7.89
N TYR A 15 9.14 17.00 -7.08
CA TYR A 15 8.10 16.67 -6.10
C TYR A 15 6.78 16.26 -6.79
N GLY A 16 6.42 16.93 -7.89
CA GLY A 16 5.28 16.56 -8.73
C GLY A 16 5.44 15.17 -9.33
N GLU A 17 6.63 14.84 -9.84
CA GLU A 17 6.93 13.51 -10.39
C GLU A 17 6.80 12.40 -9.34
N VAL A 18 7.38 12.58 -8.14
CA VAL A 18 7.21 11.65 -7.02
C VAL A 18 5.73 11.50 -6.64
N SER A 19 4.98 12.61 -6.57
CA SER A 19 3.56 12.60 -6.25
C SER A 19 2.73 11.83 -7.28
N TYR A 20 3.08 11.94 -8.56
CA TYR A 20 2.45 11.20 -9.65
C TYR A 20 2.68 9.69 -9.53
N PHE A 21 3.92 9.26 -9.34
CA PHE A 21 4.23 7.85 -9.17
C PHE A 21 3.66 7.24 -7.89
N ILE A 22 3.58 8.02 -6.81
CA ILE A 22 2.87 7.59 -5.59
C ILE A 22 1.37 7.42 -5.87
N ALA A 23 0.75 8.27 -6.68
CA ALA A 23 -0.64 8.12 -7.07
C ALA A 23 -0.87 6.84 -7.89
N ILE A 24 0.00 6.54 -8.86
CA ILE A 24 -0.01 5.28 -9.63
C ILE A 24 0.13 4.08 -8.68
N ALA A 25 1.14 4.11 -7.80
CA ALA A 25 1.37 3.05 -6.82
C ALA A 25 0.17 2.86 -5.88
N GLY A 26 -0.47 3.94 -5.43
CA GLY A 26 -1.66 3.91 -4.59
C GLY A 26 -2.86 3.25 -5.28
N ILE A 27 -3.13 3.60 -6.54
CA ILE A 27 -4.21 2.99 -7.33
C ILE A 27 -3.91 1.51 -7.60
N ALA A 28 -2.71 1.18 -8.05
CA ALA A 28 -2.30 -0.19 -8.31
C ALA A 28 -2.38 -1.05 -7.02
N SER A 29 -2.00 -0.48 -5.89
CA SER A 29 -2.11 -1.14 -4.58
C SER A 29 -3.56 -1.42 -4.20
N THR A 30 -4.47 -0.47 -4.43
CA THR A 30 -5.90 -0.65 -4.13
C THR A 30 -6.53 -1.71 -5.04
N ILE A 31 -6.17 -1.69 -6.33
CA ILE A 31 -6.60 -2.73 -7.27
C ILE A 31 -6.14 -4.11 -6.81
N SER A 32 -4.87 -4.23 -6.40
CA SER A 32 -4.30 -5.48 -5.90
C SER A 32 -4.90 -5.95 -4.58
N PHE A 33 -5.29 -5.02 -3.73
CA PHE A 33 -5.78 -5.30 -2.39
C PHE A 33 -7.19 -5.90 -2.38
N LEU A 34 -7.97 -5.74 -3.48
CA LEU A 34 -9.27 -6.38 -3.71
C LEU A 34 -10.29 -6.19 -2.57
N GLY A 35 -10.21 -5.12 -1.78
CA GLY A 35 -11.10 -4.90 -0.63
C GLY A 35 -10.92 -5.87 0.54
N LEU A 36 -9.83 -6.63 0.54
CA LEU A 36 -9.56 -7.71 1.51
C LEU A 36 -9.39 -7.21 2.94
N GLY A 37 -8.93 -5.97 3.14
CA GLY A 37 -8.66 -5.41 4.46
C GLY A 37 -9.89 -5.35 5.35
N ASN A 38 -11.01 -4.85 4.84
CA ASN A 38 -12.25 -4.77 5.59
C ASN A 38 -12.77 -6.16 5.98
N ALA A 39 -12.61 -7.15 5.11
CA ALA A 39 -12.98 -8.53 5.42
C ALA A 39 -12.10 -9.11 6.53
N VAL A 40 -10.78 -8.88 6.50
CA VAL A 40 -9.88 -9.29 7.59
C VAL A 40 -10.31 -8.64 8.89
N ILE A 41 -10.54 -7.33 8.94
CA ILE A 41 -10.94 -6.61 10.16
C ILE A 41 -12.23 -7.20 10.74
N VAL A 42 -13.29 -7.27 9.93
CA VAL A 42 -14.63 -7.63 10.40
C VAL A 42 -14.70 -9.08 10.86
N TYR A 43 -14.19 -10.01 10.06
CA TYR A 43 -14.32 -11.43 10.37
C TYR A 43 -13.30 -11.90 11.42
N THR A 44 -12.12 -11.28 11.49
CA THR A 44 -11.21 -11.49 12.63
C THR A 44 -11.82 -11.03 13.95
N ALA A 45 -12.50 -9.87 13.94
CA ALA A 45 -13.19 -9.37 15.14
C ALA A 45 -14.34 -10.27 15.62
N LYS A 46 -14.91 -11.08 14.71
CA LYS A 46 -15.89 -12.13 15.02
C LYS A 46 -15.26 -13.45 15.47
N GLY A 47 -13.94 -13.53 15.57
CA GLY A 47 -13.21 -14.74 15.98
C GLY A 47 -12.97 -15.75 14.85
N GLU A 48 -13.25 -15.38 13.60
CA GLU A 48 -13.03 -16.27 12.46
C GLU A 48 -11.58 -16.23 11.98
N LYS A 49 -11.05 -17.41 11.60
CA LYS A 49 -9.67 -17.57 11.13
C LYS A 49 -9.56 -17.36 9.60
N ILE A 50 -10.02 -16.21 9.14
CA ILE A 50 -10.07 -15.87 7.71
C ILE A 50 -8.74 -15.34 7.16
N GLN A 51 -7.81 -14.98 8.03
CA GLN A 51 -6.58 -14.30 7.66
C GLN A 51 -5.71 -15.10 6.67
N PRO A 52 -5.37 -16.40 6.91
CA PRO A 52 -4.46 -17.12 6.03
C PRO A 52 -4.95 -17.21 4.56
N PRO A 53 -6.20 -17.62 4.26
CA PRO A 53 -6.65 -17.65 2.88
C PRO A 53 -6.73 -16.27 2.22
N ILE A 54 -7.10 -15.22 2.97
CA ILE A 54 -7.10 -13.85 2.45
C ILE A 54 -5.67 -13.38 2.16
N PHE A 55 -4.70 -13.68 3.03
CA PHE A 55 -3.30 -13.31 2.82
C PHE A 55 -2.72 -13.95 1.56
N VAL A 56 -3.06 -15.22 1.28
CA VAL A 56 -2.65 -15.88 0.03
C VAL A 56 -3.20 -15.12 -1.18
N ILE A 57 -4.50 -14.81 -1.19
CA ILE A 57 -5.12 -14.08 -2.30
C ILE A 57 -4.47 -12.71 -2.48
N GLY A 58 -4.30 -11.94 -1.40
CA GLY A 58 -3.70 -10.60 -1.46
C GLY A 58 -2.25 -10.62 -1.93
N ILE A 59 -1.45 -11.60 -1.51
CA ILE A 59 -0.06 -11.75 -1.97
C ILE A 59 -0.02 -12.12 -3.45
N ILE A 60 -0.81 -13.09 -3.89
CA ILE A 60 -0.85 -13.49 -5.32
C ILE A 60 -1.29 -12.31 -6.18
N SER A 61 -2.36 -11.62 -5.80
CA SER A 61 -2.86 -10.44 -6.52
C SER A 61 -1.81 -9.32 -6.57
N SER A 62 -1.09 -9.08 -5.47
CA SER A 62 -0.03 -8.06 -5.45
C SER A 62 1.17 -8.43 -6.33
N ILE A 63 1.56 -9.70 -6.41
CA ILE A 63 2.63 -10.16 -7.30
C ILE A 63 2.23 -9.94 -8.78
N ILE A 64 1.00 -10.27 -9.14
CA ILE A 64 0.48 -10.00 -10.50
C ILE A 64 0.53 -8.50 -10.81
N SER A 65 0.10 -7.67 -9.87
CA SER A 65 0.12 -6.21 -10.05
C SER A 65 1.55 -5.64 -10.11
N VAL A 66 2.48 -6.16 -9.33
CA VAL A 66 3.91 -5.81 -9.39
C VAL A 66 4.47 -6.04 -10.79
N ILE A 67 4.20 -7.22 -11.37
CA ILE A 67 4.65 -7.56 -12.72
C ILE A 67 4.02 -6.59 -13.74
N ALA A 68 2.70 -6.36 -13.66
CA ALA A 68 2.00 -5.45 -14.56
C ALA A 68 2.53 -4.01 -14.47
N VAL A 69 2.68 -3.48 -13.26
CA VAL A 69 3.22 -2.12 -13.03
C VAL A 69 4.66 -2.00 -13.52
N PHE A 70 5.49 -3.03 -13.29
CA PHE A 70 6.86 -3.01 -13.77
C PHE A 70 6.95 -3.02 -15.30
N LEU A 71 6.12 -3.82 -15.96
CA LEU A 71 6.08 -3.88 -17.43
C LEU A 71 5.59 -2.57 -18.08
N ILE A 72 4.69 -1.85 -17.41
CA ILE A 72 4.13 -0.59 -17.93
C ILE A 72 5.06 0.59 -17.67
N PHE A 73 5.59 0.71 -16.46
CA PHE A 73 6.32 1.90 -16.01
C PHE A 73 7.83 1.71 -15.92
N SER A 74 8.33 0.47 -15.96
CA SER A 74 9.76 0.11 -15.79
C SER A 74 10.38 0.67 -14.49
N GLN A 75 9.56 0.92 -13.46
CA GLN A 75 9.92 1.55 -12.20
C GLN A 75 9.90 0.52 -11.06
N ILE A 76 11.07 0.11 -10.58
CA ILE A 76 11.21 -0.88 -9.49
C ILE A 76 10.62 -0.34 -8.19
N GLY A 77 10.85 0.93 -7.88
CA GLY A 77 10.35 1.58 -6.66
C GLY A 77 8.82 1.53 -6.56
N VAL A 78 8.11 1.86 -7.66
CA VAL A 78 6.64 1.81 -7.74
C VAL A 78 6.13 0.39 -7.55
N SER A 79 6.77 -0.59 -8.19
CA SER A 79 6.40 -2.01 -8.09
C SER A 79 6.56 -2.54 -6.66
N LEU A 80 7.69 -2.26 -6.01
CA LEU A 80 7.93 -2.65 -4.62
C LEU A 80 6.99 -1.94 -3.64
N TYR A 81 6.62 -0.69 -3.92
CA TYR A 81 5.61 0.02 -3.14
C TYR A 81 4.28 -0.77 -3.13
N VAL A 82 3.80 -1.23 -4.29
CA VAL A 82 2.53 -1.99 -4.39
C VAL A 82 2.56 -3.23 -3.50
N LEU A 83 3.62 -4.04 -3.60
CA LEU A 83 3.75 -5.25 -2.80
C LEU A 83 3.83 -4.93 -1.30
N GLY A 84 4.69 -3.99 -0.94
CA GLY A 84 4.89 -3.58 0.45
C GLY A 84 3.61 -3.03 1.07
N TYR A 85 2.87 -2.20 0.35
CA TYR A 85 1.60 -1.65 0.81
C TYR A 85 0.56 -2.73 1.10
N VAL A 86 0.43 -3.74 0.24
CA VAL A 86 -0.50 -4.86 0.47
C VAL A 86 -0.10 -5.65 1.71
N ILE A 87 1.20 -5.96 1.88
CA ILE A 87 1.73 -6.63 3.06
C ILE A 87 1.39 -5.85 4.34
N PHE A 88 1.67 -4.56 4.35
CA PHE A 88 1.40 -3.69 5.49
C PHE A 88 -0.09 -3.58 5.81
N SER A 89 -0.92 -3.42 4.76
CA SER A 89 -2.37 -3.29 4.91
C SER A 89 -3.01 -4.56 5.46
N LEU A 90 -2.58 -5.75 5.00
CA LEU A 90 -3.03 -7.03 5.53
C LEU A 90 -2.62 -7.23 7.00
N ALA A 91 -1.36 -6.90 7.32
CA ALA A 91 -0.85 -7.01 8.70
C ALA A 91 -1.59 -6.07 9.66
N THR A 92 -1.83 -4.82 9.26
CA THR A 92 -2.55 -3.84 10.07
C THR A 92 -4.04 -4.17 10.20
N ALA A 93 -4.66 -4.70 9.14
CA ALA A 93 -6.04 -5.17 9.18
C ALA A 93 -6.22 -6.34 10.19
N GLU A 94 -5.29 -7.29 10.22
CA GLU A 94 -5.30 -8.37 11.21
C GLU A 94 -5.21 -7.84 12.65
N ILE A 95 -4.26 -6.93 12.91
CA ILE A 95 -4.06 -6.33 14.24
C ILE A 95 -5.32 -5.60 14.69
N LEU A 96 -5.92 -4.82 13.79
CA LEU A 96 -7.14 -4.07 14.07
C LEU A 96 -8.33 -5.02 14.32
N GLY A 97 -8.46 -6.08 13.53
CA GLY A 97 -9.47 -7.11 13.73
C GLY A 97 -9.31 -7.87 15.05
N LYS A 98 -8.08 -8.07 15.52
CA LYS A 98 -7.78 -8.63 16.85
C LYS A 98 -7.97 -7.63 17.99
N LYS A 99 -8.36 -6.38 17.69
CA LYS A 99 -8.53 -5.28 18.67
C LYS A 99 -7.24 -4.92 19.42
N GLU A 100 -6.09 -5.21 18.82
CA GLU A 100 -4.76 -4.90 19.36
C GLU A 100 -4.39 -3.42 19.07
N TYR A 101 -5.18 -2.46 19.53
CA TYR A 101 -5.06 -1.03 19.17
C TYR A 101 -3.69 -0.42 19.48
N ARG A 102 -3.06 -0.83 20.58
CA ARG A 102 -1.71 -0.40 20.93
C ARG A 102 -0.68 -0.83 19.86
N ASN A 103 -0.73 -2.11 19.46
CA ASN A 103 0.15 -2.64 18.42
C ASN A 103 -0.11 -1.98 17.07
N TYR A 104 -1.38 -1.72 16.74
CA TYR A 104 -1.77 -0.97 15.54
C TYR A 104 -1.10 0.41 15.50
N SER A 105 -1.21 1.20 16.58
CA SER A 105 -0.57 2.52 16.66
C SER A 105 0.95 2.45 16.54
N VAL A 106 1.59 1.47 17.22
CA VAL A 106 3.03 1.26 17.11
C VAL A 106 3.44 0.94 15.68
N TYR A 107 2.69 0.07 14.98
CA TYR A 107 2.98 -0.28 13.58
C TYR A 107 2.87 0.94 12.66
N LEU A 108 1.83 1.77 12.82
CA LEU A 108 1.67 2.99 12.03
C LEU A 108 2.82 3.98 12.25
N ILE A 109 3.19 4.23 13.52
CA ILE A 109 4.27 5.17 13.85
C ILE A 109 5.61 4.64 13.33
N THR A 110 5.91 3.37 13.58
CA THR A 110 7.16 2.73 13.09
C THR A 110 7.26 2.80 11.57
N GLN A 111 6.16 2.51 10.85
CA GLN A 111 6.12 2.63 9.40
C GLN A 111 6.43 4.06 8.94
N LYS A 112 5.88 5.09 9.60
CA LYS A 112 6.16 6.48 9.25
C LYS A 112 7.62 6.86 9.50
N ILE A 113 8.22 6.39 10.59
CA ILE A 113 9.65 6.61 10.89
C ILE A 113 10.51 5.93 9.83
N LEU A 114 10.24 4.66 9.50
CA LEU A 114 10.96 3.92 8.47
C LEU A 114 10.80 4.56 7.10
N MET A 115 9.58 5.03 6.76
CA MET A 115 9.30 5.72 5.51
C MET A 115 10.18 6.96 5.35
N VAL A 116 10.24 7.81 6.37
CA VAL A 116 11.09 9.01 6.35
C VAL A 116 12.57 8.64 6.23
N GLY A 117 13.04 7.71 7.07
CA GLY A 117 14.44 7.28 7.07
C GLY A 117 14.88 6.67 5.75
N PHE A 118 14.11 5.72 5.21
CA PHE A 118 14.45 5.06 3.96
C PHE A 118 14.27 5.99 2.75
N ALA A 119 13.22 6.83 2.71
CA ALA A 119 13.04 7.76 1.61
C ALA A 119 14.21 8.75 1.51
N LEU A 120 14.67 9.31 2.64
CA LEU A 120 15.84 10.20 2.67
C LEU A 120 17.13 9.44 2.32
N PHE A 121 17.34 8.27 2.92
CA PHE A 121 18.54 7.47 2.65
C PHE A 121 18.68 7.11 1.17
N PHE A 122 17.65 6.53 0.57
CA PHE A 122 17.70 6.12 -0.83
C PHE A 122 17.66 7.30 -1.80
N TYR A 123 17.09 8.45 -1.41
CA TYR A 123 17.19 9.66 -2.23
C TYR A 123 18.64 10.07 -2.49
N TYR A 124 19.52 10.01 -1.48
CA TYR A 124 20.93 10.37 -1.66
C TYR A 124 21.69 9.41 -2.58
N PHE A 125 21.25 8.16 -2.74
CA PHE A 125 21.95 7.17 -3.59
C PHE A 125 21.33 7.01 -4.98
N MET A 126 20.02 7.17 -5.11
CA MET A 126 19.26 6.82 -6.31
C MET A 126 18.36 7.97 -6.80
N GLY A 127 18.42 9.15 -6.17
CA GLY A 127 17.56 10.27 -6.54
C GLY A 127 16.06 9.97 -6.33
N LEU A 128 15.24 10.39 -7.28
CA LEU A 128 13.78 10.29 -7.19
C LEU A 128 13.25 8.86 -7.07
N GLU A 129 13.79 7.93 -7.85
CA GLU A 129 13.41 6.51 -7.76
C GLU A 129 13.67 5.95 -6.36
N GLY A 130 14.77 6.40 -5.73
CA GLY A 130 15.13 6.03 -4.37
C GLY A 130 14.07 6.44 -3.32
N VAL A 131 13.41 7.58 -3.51
CA VAL A 131 12.33 8.01 -2.62
C VAL A 131 11.19 6.99 -2.60
N ILE A 132 10.70 6.61 -3.78
CA ILE A 132 9.56 5.69 -3.91
C ILE A 132 9.96 4.29 -3.43
N LEU A 133 11.17 3.85 -3.79
CA LEU A 133 11.74 2.60 -3.33
C LEU A 133 11.85 2.56 -1.80
N GLY A 134 12.35 3.63 -1.18
CA GLY A 134 12.45 3.75 0.27
C GLY A 134 11.10 3.67 0.97
N ILE A 135 10.09 4.36 0.42
CA ILE A 135 8.71 4.25 0.93
C ILE A 135 8.21 2.81 0.81
N GLY A 136 8.41 2.16 -0.35
CA GLY A 136 8.03 0.76 -0.57
C GLY A 136 8.69 -0.18 0.43
N LEU A 137 9.99 -0.05 0.64
CA LEU A 137 10.74 -0.87 1.58
C LEU A 137 10.31 -0.69 3.03
N SER A 138 9.79 0.49 3.41
CA SER A 138 9.31 0.75 4.77
C SER A 138 8.14 -0.15 5.21
N PHE A 139 7.47 -0.80 4.27
CA PHE A 139 6.36 -1.71 4.53
C PHE A 139 6.79 -3.17 4.77
N PHE A 140 7.99 -3.58 4.31
CA PHE A 140 8.41 -4.97 4.34
C PHE A 140 8.64 -5.58 5.73
N PRO A 141 9.06 -4.86 6.78
CA PRO A 141 9.21 -5.44 8.12
C PRO A 141 7.95 -6.14 8.64
N TYR A 142 6.78 -5.76 8.13
CA TYR A 142 5.48 -6.30 8.54
C TYR A 142 5.14 -7.68 7.95
N ILE A 143 5.95 -8.20 7.03
CA ILE A 143 5.83 -9.56 6.48
C ILE A 143 5.93 -10.63 7.59
N THR A 144 6.65 -10.31 8.67
CA THR A 144 6.78 -11.18 9.83
C THR A 144 5.43 -11.54 10.48
N ARG A 145 4.47 -10.60 10.42
CA ARG A 145 3.11 -10.84 10.95
C ARG A 145 2.35 -11.82 10.07
N ILE A 146 2.42 -11.66 8.75
CA ILE A 146 1.81 -12.57 7.78
C ILE A 146 2.38 -14.00 7.95
N TYR A 147 3.70 -14.10 8.08
CA TYR A 147 4.36 -15.39 8.32
C TYR A 147 3.87 -16.07 9.61
N LYS A 148 3.71 -15.31 10.70
CA LYS A 148 3.16 -15.83 11.96
C LYS A 148 1.74 -16.35 11.80
N SER A 149 0.87 -15.66 11.04
CA SER A 149 -0.50 -16.08 10.79
C SER A 149 -0.56 -17.43 10.08
N PHE A 150 0.30 -17.66 9.07
CA PHE A 150 0.39 -18.96 8.40
C PHE A 150 0.88 -20.11 9.30
N LYS A 151 1.70 -19.81 10.31
CA LYS A 151 2.12 -20.82 11.28
C LYS A 151 1.03 -21.21 12.28
N THR A 152 0.16 -20.26 12.61
CA THR A 152 -0.84 -20.45 13.67
C THR A 152 -2.11 -21.09 13.16
N ASP A 153 -2.54 -20.75 11.94
CA ASP A 153 -3.84 -21.15 11.41
C ASP A 153 -3.72 -21.81 10.02
N LYS A 154 -4.57 -22.83 9.81
CA LYS A 154 -4.60 -23.54 8.51
C LYS A 154 -5.31 -22.70 7.45
N ILE A 155 -4.83 -22.81 6.21
CA ILE A 155 -5.46 -22.16 5.06
C ILE A 155 -6.76 -22.90 4.72
N ASN A 156 -7.89 -22.20 4.78
CA ASN A 156 -9.20 -22.73 4.44
C ASN A 156 -9.98 -21.75 3.56
N PHE A 157 -9.94 -21.99 2.23
CA PHE A 157 -10.63 -21.15 1.25
C PHE A 157 -12.16 -21.23 1.31
N SER A 158 -12.74 -22.26 1.93
CA SER A 158 -14.20 -22.36 2.08
C SER A 158 -14.78 -21.20 2.88
N LEU A 159 -13.97 -20.57 3.76
CA LEU A 159 -14.38 -19.41 4.53
C LEU A 159 -14.61 -18.15 3.68
N ILE A 160 -14.06 -18.09 2.46
CA ILE A 160 -14.16 -16.91 1.59
C ILE A 160 -15.48 -16.90 0.83
N LYS A 161 -15.92 -18.07 0.32
CA LYS A 161 -17.10 -18.19 -0.55
C LYS A 161 -18.35 -17.44 -0.02
N PRO A 162 -18.80 -17.62 1.23
CA PRO A 162 -19.97 -16.91 1.75
C PRO A 162 -19.74 -15.40 1.99
N ARG A 163 -18.49 -14.91 1.83
CA ARG A 163 -18.10 -13.54 2.15
C ARG A 163 -17.72 -12.71 0.92
N VAL A 164 -17.79 -13.33 -0.26
CA VAL A 164 -17.42 -12.69 -1.54
C VAL A 164 -18.22 -11.40 -1.76
N GLY A 165 -19.52 -11.40 -1.49
CA GLY A 165 -20.34 -10.19 -1.62
C GLY A 165 -19.86 -9.04 -0.76
N PHE A 166 -19.46 -9.31 0.49
CA PHE A 166 -18.89 -8.29 1.37
C PHE A 166 -17.55 -7.76 0.83
N ILE A 167 -16.69 -8.66 0.35
CA ILE A 167 -15.37 -8.30 -0.23
C ILE A 167 -15.55 -7.42 -1.46
N ILE A 168 -16.46 -7.77 -2.38
CA ILE A 168 -16.74 -6.99 -3.60
C ILE A 168 -17.26 -5.58 -3.24
N ASN A 169 -18.20 -5.48 -2.30
CA ASN A 169 -18.71 -4.17 -1.88
C ASN A 169 -17.62 -3.32 -1.21
N SER A 170 -16.77 -3.92 -0.38
CA SER A 170 -15.61 -3.24 0.21
C SER A 170 -14.64 -2.79 -0.86
N TYR A 171 -14.38 -3.61 -1.87
CA TYR A 171 -13.52 -3.27 -2.99
C TYR A 171 -14.04 -2.08 -3.79
N ALA A 172 -15.34 -2.06 -4.11
CA ALA A 172 -15.95 -0.94 -4.82
C ALA A 172 -15.81 0.39 -4.04
N LEU A 173 -16.00 0.34 -2.72
CA LEU A 173 -15.81 1.51 -1.84
C LEU A 173 -14.34 1.96 -1.80
N ASP A 174 -13.39 1.03 -1.68
CA ASP A 174 -11.97 1.34 -1.63
C ASP A 174 -11.49 1.92 -2.97
N LEU A 175 -11.94 1.37 -4.11
CA LEU A 175 -11.69 1.92 -5.44
C LEU A 175 -12.23 3.35 -5.57
N SER A 176 -13.50 3.56 -5.20
CA SER A 176 -14.11 4.89 -5.28
C SER A 176 -13.34 5.94 -4.49
N ARG A 177 -12.94 5.61 -3.26
CA ARG A 177 -12.13 6.49 -2.40
C ARG A 177 -10.76 6.79 -3.01
N THR A 178 -10.10 5.75 -3.52
CA THR A 178 -8.75 5.87 -4.09
C THR A 178 -8.77 6.69 -5.37
N PHE A 179 -9.71 6.43 -6.26
CA PHE A 179 -9.86 7.24 -7.47
C PHE A 179 -10.15 8.71 -7.13
N SER A 180 -11.09 8.97 -6.22
CA SER A 180 -11.37 10.36 -5.78
C SER A 180 -10.15 11.06 -5.19
N GLY A 181 -9.24 10.32 -4.53
CA GLY A 181 -8.04 10.88 -3.90
C GLY A 181 -6.83 11.05 -4.82
N TYR A 182 -6.82 10.43 -6.00
CA TYR A 182 -5.66 10.45 -6.89
C TYR A 182 -5.96 10.92 -8.32
N THR A 183 -7.22 11.08 -8.69
CA THR A 183 -7.63 11.47 -10.05
C THR A 183 -7.03 12.82 -10.46
N ASP A 184 -7.01 13.78 -9.55
CA ASP A 184 -6.38 15.08 -9.76
C ASP A 184 -4.93 14.96 -10.18
N LYS A 185 -4.13 14.15 -9.49
CA LYS A 185 -2.70 13.94 -9.78
C LYS A 185 -2.48 13.25 -11.12
N LEU A 186 -3.33 12.27 -11.45
CA LEU A 186 -3.26 11.55 -12.73
C LEU A 186 -3.68 12.40 -13.92
N ILE A 187 -4.52 13.41 -13.72
CA ILE A 187 -4.97 14.32 -14.77
C ILE A 187 -4.02 15.50 -14.91
N VAL A 188 -3.61 16.11 -13.80
CA VAL A 188 -2.78 17.33 -13.82
C VAL A 188 -1.38 17.07 -14.38
N ALA A 189 -0.75 15.96 -14.01
CA ALA A 189 0.61 15.66 -14.47
C ALA A 189 0.75 15.55 -16.01
N PRO A 190 -0.05 14.72 -16.72
CA PRO A 190 0.09 14.60 -18.16
C PRO A 190 -0.45 15.81 -18.95
N LEU A 191 -1.39 16.59 -18.40
CA LEU A 191 -1.95 17.76 -19.10
C LEU A 191 -1.16 19.04 -18.88
N PHE A 192 -0.63 19.24 -17.67
CA PHE A 192 -0.03 20.51 -17.25
C PHE A 192 1.42 20.39 -16.82
N GLY A 193 1.95 19.16 -16.74
CA GLY A 193 3.32 18.87 -16.33
C GLY A 193 3.53 18.73 -14.83
N PHE A 194 4.67 18.16 -14.46
CA PHE A 194 5.00 17.85 -13.06
C PHE A 194 5.22 19.10 -12.20
N ALA A 195 5.75 20.19 -12.76
CA ALA A 195 5.95 21.43 -12.01
C ALA A 195 4.64 22.03 -11.49
N ILE A 196 3.56 21.96 -12.27
CA ILE A 196 2.24 22.42 -11.84
C ILE A 196 1.67 21.48 -10.77
N LEU A 197 1.81 20.16 -10.98
CA LEU A 197 1.40 19.18 -9.96
C LEU A 197 2.17 19.35 -8.63
N GLY A 198 3.44 19.69 -8.68
CA GLY A 198 4.25 19.89 -7.49
C GLY A 198 3.89 21.15 -6.70
N ASN A 199 3.33 22.16 -7.37
CA ASN A 199 2.83 23.38 -6.74
C ASN A 199 1.38 23.25 -6.25
N TYR A 200 0.62 22.27 -6.74
CA TYR A 200 -0.76 21.96 -6.38
C TYR A 200 -0.85 21.24 -5.02
#